data_93f7e263a3d55512a59ee71734412e34
#
_entry.id   93f7e263a3d55512a59ee71734412e34
#
_cell.length_a   1.000
_cell.length_b   1.000
_cell.length_c   1.000
_cell.angle_alpha   90.00
_cell.angle_beta   90.00
_cell.angle_gamma   90.00
#
_symmetry.space_group_name_H-M   'P 1'
#
loop_
_entity.id
_entity.type
_entity.pdbx_description
1 polymer ?
#
loop_
_entity_poly.entity_id
_entity_poly.type
_entity_poly.pdbx_seq_one_letter_code
_entity_poly.pdbx_strand_id
1 'polypeptide(L)'
;IRVKNGKAFIISDRCIDCGECIRICPHHAKKAVYDKMSELDRFEYCVALPAPSLYAQFNNLESIDYVLDGLKKIGFDDVFEVAGAAELVSEMTRDMMKNGDYPRPLISNAWPAIVKLVKVRFPKLLPHLHNVLPPVEVAAKLARVRAVRETGLPSEKIGIFFISPCPAKVTALHHPAVDEKVVDGVLSASEVYMALLPAMKEIDKPQSEQISGITGISWSYTGGEATALLLPRYLAADGIENAIKILDEIENEKLSDIDFVELDACFSGCVGGCLNIENPYIAKTKVRNLRKYQPVAASRLSDFPELSREQLLSKGEVEYNPALELADDPKKAMEIMMRIAQIEEKLPGIDCAACGSPSCACFAQDVALGKSKMSDCMIIMKKELRDILAD
;
A
#
# COMPACT_ATOMS: atom_id res chain seq x y z
N ILE A 1 0.54 -16.25 -7.37
CA ILE A 1 1.44 -16.43 -8.53
C ILE A 1 1.44 -17.88 -8.95
N ARG A 2 1.55 -18.14 -10.25
CA ARG A 2 1.76 -19.46 -10.85
C ARG A 2 2.91 -19.37 -11.87
N VAL A 3 3.61 -20.49 -12.06
CA VAL A 3 4.63 -20.62 -13.11
C VAL A 3 4.16 -21.67 -14.11
N LYS A 4 3.97 -21.27 -15.36
CA LYS A 4 3.61 -22.19 -16.47
C LYS A 4 4.48 -21.87 -17.69
N ASN A 5 4.96 -22.91 -18.37
CA ASN A 5 5.80 -22.79 -19.56
C ASN A 5 7.02 -21.87 -19.35
N GLY A 6 7.67 -21.98 -18.18
CA GLY A 6 8.83 -21.15 -17.82
C GLY A 6 8.54 -19.68 -17.52
N LYS A 7 7.26 -19.26 -17.46
CA LYS A 7 6.87 -17.86 -17.18
C LYS A 7 6.01 -17.78 -15.92
N ALA A 8 6.37 -16.84 -15.04
CA ALA A 8 5.56 -16.50 -13.89
C ALA A 8 4.43 -15.53 -14.29
N PHE A 9 3.21 -15.79 -13.83
CA PHE A 9 2.08 -14.89 -13.98
C PHE A 9 1.35 -14.66 -12.65
N ILE A 10 0.78 -13.48 -12.51
CA ILE A 10 0.02 -13.06 -11.34
C ILE A 10 -1.46 -13.27 -11.65
N ILE A 11 -2.19 -13.88 -10.72
CA ILE A 11 -3.66 -13.95 -10.78
C ILE A 11 -4.16 -12.64 -10.18
N SER A 12 -4.65 -11.73 -11.03
CA SER A 12 -5.01 -10.35 -10.66
C SER A 12 -5.99 -10.28 -9.51
N ASP A 13 -7.05 -11.09 -9.57
CA ASP A 13 -8.13 -11.11 -8.58
C ASP A 13 -7.68 -11.57 -7.18
N ARG A 14 -6.52 -12.26 -7.12
CA ARG A 14 -5.90 -12.73 -5.88
C ARG A 14 -4.67 -11.93 -5.47
N CYS A 15 -4.33 -10.91 -6.22
CA CYS A 15 -3.18 -10.06 -5.96
C CYS A 15 -3.59 -8.88 -5.08
N ILE A 16 -2.93 -8.73 -3.93
CA ILE A 16 -3.13 -7.59 -3.02
C ILE A 16 -2.13 -6.46 -3.27
N ASP A 17 -1.32 -6.55 -4.31
CA ASP A 17 -0.30 -5.57 -4.72
C ASP A 17 0.76 -5.24 -3.65
N CYS A 18 1.00 -6.15 -2.69
CA CYS A 18 1.96 -5.93 -1.61
C CYS A 18 3.42 -5.77 -2.07
N GLY A 19 3.73 -6.07 -3.34
CA GLY A 19 5.07 -5.93 -3.89
C GLY A 19 6.09 -7.00 -3.47
N GLU A 20 5.69 -8.00 -2.69
CA GLU A 20 6.61 -9.06 -2.20
C GLU A 20 7.29 -9.81 -3.35
N CYS A 21 6.53 -10.15 -4.40
CA CYS A 21 7.07 -10.81 -5.58
C CYS A 21 8.12 -9.99 -6.35
N ILE A 22 8.12 -8.66 -6.19
CA ILE A 22 9.13 -7.76 -6.76
C ILE A 22 10.36 -7.77 -5.87
N ARG A 23 10.17 -7.68 -4.55
CA ARG A 23 11.22 -7.56 -3.54
C ARG A 23 12.08 -8.81 -3.44
N ILE A 24 11.45 -9.99 -3.42
CA ILE A 24 12.15 -11.27 -3.20
C ILE A 24 12.72 -11.89 -4.47
N CYS A 25 12.37 -11.40 -5.67
CA CYS A 25 12.81 -12.03 -6.92
C CYS A 25 14.26 -11.64 -7.26
N PRO A 26 15.24 -12.55 -7.18
CA PRO A 26 16.65 -12.24 -7.46
C PRO A 26 16.90 -11.92 -8.94
N HIS A 27 15.97 -12.28 -9.81
CA HIS A 27 16.05 -12.05 -11.26
C HIS A 27 15.27 -10.83 -11.71
N HIS A 28 14.65 -10.06 -10.80
CA HIS A 28 13.82 -8.90 -11.12
C HIS A 28 12.77 -9.20 -12.22
N ALA A 29 12.21 -10.42 -12.22
CA ALA A 29 11.28 -10.91 -13.25
C ALA A 29 9.90 -10.22 -13.20
N LYS A 30 9.60 -9.52 -12.10
CA LYS A 30 8.38 -8.73 -11.92
C LYS A 30 8.74 -7.27 -11.68
N LYS A 31 7.95 -6.39 -12.30
CA LYS A 31 8.07 -4.95 -12.12
C LYS A 31 6.69 -4.39 -11.79
N ALA A 32 6.67 -3.33 -11.00
CA ALA A 32 5.45 -2.54 -10.81
C ALA A 32 5.16 -1.73 -12.07
N VAL A 33 3.88 -1.48 -12.30
CA VAL A 33 3.41 -0.52 -13.31
C VAL A 33 3.09 0.78 -12.59
N TYR A 34 3.52 1.90 -13.12
CA TYR A 34 3.30 3.25 -12.63
C TYR A 34 3.40 4.25 -13.78
N ASP A 35 2.95 5.48 -13.57
CA ASP A 35 2.96 6.52 -14.59
C ASP A 35 4.37 7.09 -14.79
N LYS A 36 4.61 7.69 -15.95
CA LYS A 36 5.90 8.29 -16.30
C LYS A 36 5.90 9.79 -16.05
N MET A 37 7.08 10.35 -15.84
CA MET A 37 7.26 11.82 -15.72
C MET A 37 6.71 12.59 -16.94
N SER A 38 6.70 11.99 -18.13
CA SER A 38 6.13 12.61 -19.34
C SER A 38 4.60 12.86 -19.27
N GLU A 39 3.91 12.27 -18.31
CA GLU A 39 2.48 12.57 -18.10
C GLU A 39 2.25 14.01 -17.57
N LEU A 40 3.29 14.66 -17.01
CA LEU A 40 3.23 16.06 -16.60
C LEU A 40 2.91 16.99 -17.79
N ASP A 41 3.40 16.67 -18.98
CA ASP A 41 3.22 17.46 -20.20
C ASP A 41 1.74 17.63 -20.62
N ARG A 42 0.83 16.87 -20.02
CA ARG A 42 -0.62 16.93 -20.28
C ARG A 42 -1.32 18.08 -19.57
N PHE A 43 -0.67 18.70 -18.60
CA PHE A 43 -1.26 19.71 -17.72
C PHE A 43 -0.53 21.04 -17.83
N GLU A 44 -1.23 22.13 -17.57
CA GLU A 44 -0.66 23.49 -17.57
C GLU A 44 0.01 23.82 -16.23
N TYR A 45 -0.37 23.11 -15.16
CA TYR A 45 0.18 23.29 -13.82
C TYR A 45 0.21 21.94 -13.11
N CYS A 46 1.38 21.55 -12.61
CA CYS A 46 1.61 20.24 -12.00
C CYS A 46 2.01 20.37 -10.53
N VAL A 47 1.29 19.66 -9.64
CA VAL A 47 1.60 19.61 -8.21
C VAL A 47 2.15 18.24 -7.84
N ALA A 48 3.33 18.19 -7.22
CA ALA A 48 3.90 16.98 -6.65
C ALA A 48 3.35 16.70 -5.25
N LEU A 49 2.99 15.44 -4.99
CA LEU A 49 2.64 14.93 -3.67
C LEU A 49 3.71 13.93 -3.21
N PRO A 50 4.81 14.35 -2.60
CA PRO A 50 5.83 13.41 -2.11
C PRO A 50 5.32 12.62 -0.92
N ALA A 51 5.41 11.27 -1.00
CA ALA A 51 5.26 10.45 0.18
C ALA A 51 6.42 10.73 1.17
N PRO A 52 6.17 10.77 2.50
CA PRO A 52 7.22 11.07 3.47
C PRO A 52 8.39 10.06 3.44
N SER A 53 8.19 8.87 2.91
CA SER A 53 9.25 7.87 2.69
C SER A 53 10.29 8.31 1.64
N LEU A 54 9.95 9.26 0.74
CA LEU A 54 10.88 9.80 -0.25
C LEU A 54 12.06 10.52 0.42
N TYR A 55 11.81 11.25 1.49
CA TYR A 55 12.83 12.01 2.22
C TYR A 55 13.95 11.12 2.77
N ALA A 56 13.63 9.88 3.09
CA ALA A 56 14.57 8.89 3.61
C ALA A 56 15.49 8.28 2.54
N GLN A 57 15.28 8.56 1.26
CA GLN A 57 16.05 7.95 0.18
C GLN A 57 17.42 8.63 -0.01
N PHE A 58 17.58 9.85 0.49
CA PHE A 58 18.79 10.65 0.28
C PHE A 58 19.81 10.46 1.41
N ASN A 59 21.09 10.47 1.04
CA ASN A 59 22.19 10.50 1.99
C ASN A 59 22.50 11.96 2.39
N ASN A 60 22.78 12.20 3.66
CA ASN A 60 23.19 13.50 4.19
C ASN A 60 22.18 14.63 3.86
N LEU A 61 20.88 14.31 3.85
CA LEU A 61 19.85 15.31 3.68
C LEU A 61 19.76 16.18 4.93
N GLU A 62 20.07 17.46 4.80
CA GLU A 62 20.07 18.43 5.91
C GLU A 62 18.65 18.91 6.24
N SER A 63 17.84 19.18 5.19
CA SER A 63 16.43 19.57 5.30
C SER A 63 15.60 18.95 4.19
N ILE A 64 14.34 18.69 4.50
CA ILE A 64 13.31 18.24 3.54
C ILE A 64 13.13 19.29 2.43
N ASP A 65 13.34 20.56 2.72
CA ASP A 65 13.17 21.68 1.78
C ASP A 65 14.00 21.52 0.51
N TYR A 66 15.18 20.90 0.58
CA TYR A 66 15.96 20.56 -0.61
C TYR A 66 15.24 19.59 -1.56
N VAL A 67 14.46 18.66 -1.01
CA VAL A 67 13.64 17.73 -1.82
C VAL A 67 12.47 18.47 -2.45
N LEU A 68 11.83 19.38 -1.69
CA LEU A 68 10.68 20.15 -2.17
C LEU A 68 11.10 21.07 -3.34
N ASP A 69 12.21 21.81 -3.19
CA ASP A 69 12.76 22.63 -4.28
C ASP A 69 13.29 21.81 -5.44
N GLY A 70 13.89 20.66 -5.16
CA GLY A 70 14.31 19.68 -6.16
C GLY A 70 13.16 19.22 -7.04
N LEU A 71 11.98 18.96 -6.46
CA LEU A 71 10.77 18.60 -7.20
C LEU A 71 10.35 19.71 -8.16
N LYS A 72 10.41 20.98 -7.73
CA LYS A 72 10.12 22.11 -8.62
C LYS A 72 11.14 22.20 -9.77
N LYS A 73 12.41 21.94 -9.49
CA LYS A 73 13.46 21.95 -10.54
C LYS A 73 13.31 20.85 -11.59
N ILE A 74 12.68 19.72 -11.26
CA ILE A 74 12.48 18.62 -12.22
C ILE A 74 11.17 18.71 -12.99
N GLY A 75 10.41 19.81 -12.85
CA GLY A 75 9.25 20.10 -13.70
C GLY A 75 7.90 20.18 -13.00
N PHE A 76 7.85 20.15 -11.67
CA PHE A 76 6.63 20.48 -10.94
C PHE A 76 6.56 21.97 -10.64
N ASP A 77 5.38 22.56 -10.77
CA ASP A 77 5.13 23.96 -10.46
C ASP A 77 4.99 24.19 -8.96
N ASP A 78 4.41 23.21 -8.26
CA ASP A 78 4.20 23.28 -6.82
C ASP A 78 4.36 21.90 -6.15
N VAL A 79 4.48 21.92 -4.82
CA VAL A 79 4.60 20.72 -4.00
C VAL A 79 3.67 20.82 -2.80
N PHE A 80 2.92 19.75 -2.52
CA PHE A 80 2.11 19.62 -1.33
C PHE A 80 2.51 18.32 -0.58
N GLU A 81 3.02 18.44 0.64
CA GLU A 81 3.50 17.31 1.40
C GLU A 81 2.36 16.40 1.89
N VAL A 82 2.40 15.12 1.50
CA VAL A 82 1.49 14.10 2.07
C VAL A 82 1.67 13.98 3.59
N ALA A 83 2.87 14.27 4.10
CA ALA A 83 3.14 14.31 5.54
C ALA A 83 2.30 15.36 6.28
N GLY A 84 2.10 16.55 5.70
CA GLY A 84 1.20 17.57 6.28
C GLY A 84 -0.24 17.06 6.37
N ALA A 85 -0.74 16.44 5.29
CA ALA A 85 -2.09 15.84 5.30
C ALA A 85 -2.20 14.67 6.30
N ALA A 86 -1.12 13.92 6.55
CA ALA A 86 -1.11 12.86 7.56
C ALA A 86 -1.33 13.39 8.99
N GLU A 87 -0.92 14.61 9.28
CA GLU A 87 -1.21 15.30 10.55
C GLU A 87 -2.70 15.58 10.70
N LEU A 88 -3.36 16.05 9.62
CA LEU A 88 -4.80 16.30 9.58
C LEU A 88 -5.60 15.02 9.78
N VAL A 89 -5.22 13.96 9.09
CA VAL A 89 -5.83 12.62 9.25
C VAL A 89 -5.66 12.13 10.67
N SER A 90 -4.47 12.28 11.27
CA SER A 90 -4.23 11.90 12.68
C SER A 90 -5.10 12.70 13.65
N GLU A 91 -5.30 14.00 13.41
CA GLU A 91 -6.17 14.85 14.22
C GLU A 91 -7.62 14.40 14.11
N MET A 92 -8.13 14.18 12.89
CA MET A 92 -9.48 13.72 12.62
C MET A 92 -9.75 12.35 13.26
N THR A 93 -8.81 11.42 13.13
CA THR A 93 -8.91 10.07 13.72
C THR A 93 -8.97 10.13 15.23
N ARG A 94 -8.10 10.94 15.87
CA ARG A 94 -8.15 11.14 17.34
C ARG A 94 -9.50 11.66 17.81
N ASP A 95 -10.04 12.65 17.10
CA ASP A 95 -11.35 13.23 17.43
C ASP A 95 -12.49 12.22 17.25
N MET A 96 -12.46 11.44 16.17
CA MET A 96 -13.41 10.37 15.93
C MET A 96 -13.35 9.30 17.02
N MET A 97 -12.16 8.85 17.39
CA MET A 97 -11.99 7.81 18.41
C MET A 97 -12.36 8.24 19.81
N LYS A 98 -12.30 9.55 20.12
CA LYS A 98 -12.77 10.08 21.41
C LYS A 98 -14.28 10.12 21.53
N ASN A 99 -14.98 10.38 20.42
CA ASN A 99 -16.39 10.76 20.43
C ASN A 99 -17.30 9.72 19.75
N GLY A 100 -16.73 8.69 19.13
CA GLY A 100 -17.44 7.72 18.30
C GLY A 100 -17.60 6.34 18.94
N ASP A 101 -18.63 5.63 18.48
CA ASP A 101 -18.78 4.19 18.67
C ASP A 101 -18.23 3.50 17.43
N TYR A 102 -17.20 2.66 17.60
CA TYR A 102 -16.53 1.93 16.53
C TYR A 102 -16.15 0.51 17.00
N PRO A 103 -16.07 -0.47 16.07
CA PRO A 103 -15.60 -1.81 16.41
C PRO A 103 -14.16 -1.79 16.93
N ARG A 104 -13.85 -2.58 17.95
CA ARG A 104 -12.49 -2.72 18.48
C ARG A 104 -11.87 -4.05 18.09
N PRO A 105 -10.61 -4.03 17.67
CA PRO A 105 -9.79 -2.87 17.33
C PRO A 105 -10.24 -2.20 16.03
N LEU A 106 -10.03 -0.88 15.89
CA LEU A 106 -10.14 -0.20 14.61
C LEU A 106 -8.86 -0.46 13.78
N ILE A 107 -9.01 -0.83 12.52
CA ILE A 107 -7.89 -1.17 11.61
C ILE A 107 -7.65 0.00 10.65
N SER A 108 -6.39 0.42 10.51
CA SER A 108 -6.01 1.45 9.56
C SER A 108 -6.37 1.09 8.11
N ASN A 109 -6.95 2.04 7.37
CA ASN A 109 -7.23 1.93 5.94
C ASN A 109 -6.18 2.62 5.06
N ALA A 110 -5.18 3.25 5.64
CA ALA A 110 -4.13 3.98 4.90
C ALA A 110 -3.21 3.06 4.06
N TRP A 111 -3.34 1.76 4.21
CA TRP A 111 -2.49 0.72 3.63
C TRP A 111 -3.27 -0.13 2.62
N PRO A 112 -3.32 0.23 1.33
CA PRO A 112 -4.22 -0.42 0.36
C PRO A 112 -4.01 -1.93 0.21
N ALA A 113 -2.79 -2.44 0.42
CA ALA A 113 -2.52 -3.88 0.40
C ALA A 113 -3.23 -4.61 1.55
N ILE A 114 -3.32 -3.99 2.74
CA ILE A 114 -4.03 -4.53 3.89
C ILE A 114 -5.54 -4.45 3.69
N VAL A 115 -6.05 -3.30 3.23
CA VAL A 115 -7.47 -3.14 2.88
C VAL A 115 -7.89 -4.21 1.87
N LYS A 116 -7.10 -4.42 0.82
CA LYS A 116 -7.37 -5.44 -0.18
C LYS A 116 -7.29 -6.88 0.39
N LEU A 117 -6.37 -7.13 1.33
CA LEU A 117 -6.29 -8.40 2.06
C LEU A 117 -7.55 -8.65 2.90
N VAL A 118 -8.03 -7.64 3.62
CA VAL A 118 -9.28 -7.74 4.40
C VAL A 118 -10.47 -8.00 3.47
N LYS A 119 -10.60 -7.27 2.36
CA LYS A 119 -11.66 -7.48 1.35
C LYS A 119 -11.70 -8.90 0.79
N VAL A 120 -10.53 -9.53 0.63
CA VAL A 120 -10.40 -10.82 -0.05
C VAL A 120 -10.54 -12.00 0.91
N ARG A 121 -10.07 -11.83 2.15
CA ARG A 121 -9.90 -12.96 3.08
C ARG A 121 -10.63 -12.82 4.40
N PHE A 122 -10.89 -11.61 4.88
CA PHE A 122 -11.40 -11.34 6.23
C PHE A 122 -12.69 -10.51 6.21
N PRO A 123 -13.80 -11.04 5.64
CA PRO A 123 -15.05 -10.26 5.47
C PRO A 123 -15.65 -9.77 6.78
N LYS A 124 -15.46 -10.49 7.89
CA LYS A 124 -15.93 -10.06 9.22
C LYS A 124 -15.22 -8.81 9.73
N LEU A 125 -14.02 -8.51 9.22
CA LEU A 125 -13.23 -7.37 9.63
C LEU A 125 -13.49 -6.11 8.76
N LEU A 126 -14.33 -6.17 7.75
CA LEU A 126 -14.71 -4.98 6.95
C LEU A 126 -15.26 -3.84 7.81
N PRO A 127 -16.15 -4.08 8.80
CA PRO A 127 -16.62 -3.02 9.69
C PRO A 127 -15.53 -2.42 10.61
N HIS A 128 -14.41 -3.12 10.80
CA HIS A 128 -13.27 -2.66 11.57
C HIS A 128 -12.35 -1.70 10.80
N LEU A 129 -12.50 -1.62 9.46
CA LEU A 129 -11.70 -0.70 8.67
C LEU A 129 -12.08 0.76 9.00
N HIS A 130 -11.05 1.55 9.25
CA HIS A 130 -11.18 2.97 9.46
C HIS A 130 -11.78 3.67 8.23
N ASN A 131 -12.62 4.68 8.42
CA ASN A 131 -13.31 5.37 7.33
C ASN A 131 -12.82 6.80 7.04
N VAL A 132 -11.77 7.26 7.70
CA VAL A 132 -11.13 8.54 7.35
C VAL A 132 -10.26 8.33 6.10
N LEU A 133 -10.33 9.27 5.16
CA LEU A 133 -9.55 9.20 3.92
C LEU A 133 -8.04 9.08 4.19
N PRO A 134 -7.31 8.28 3.39
CA PRO A 134 -5.85 8.20 3.49
C PRO A 134 -5.17 9.55 3.26
N PRO A 135 -4.01 9.81 3.88
CA PRO A 135 -3.31 11.10 3.75
C PRO A 135 -3.07 11.57 2.32
N VAL A 136 -2.81 10.66 1.39
CA VAL A 136 -2.58 11.01 -0.02
C VAL A 136 -3.83 11.58 -0.69
N GLU A 137 -5.02 11.09 -0.35
CA GLU A 137 -6.27 11.57 -0.90
C GLU A 137 -6.63 12.94 -0.33
N VAL A 138 -6.40 13.14 0.97
CA VAL A 138 -6.55 14.45 1.63
C VAL A 138 -5.58 15.46 1.02
N ALA A 139 -4.30 15.09 0.86
CA ALA A 139 -3.29 15.93 0.21
C ALA A 139 -3.70 16.31 -1.22
N ALA A 140 -4.20 15.37 -2.00
CA ALA A 140 -4.62 15.61 -3.39
C ALA A 140 -5.79 16.61 -3.48
N LYS A 141 -6.78 16.46 -2.61
CA LYS A 141 -7.91 17.41 -2.53
C LYS A 141 -7.44 18.81 -2.17
N LEU A 142 -6.61 18.94 -1.13
CA LEU A 142 -6.08 20.24 -0.69
C LEU A 142 -5.16 20.88 -1.74
N ALA A 143 -4.27 20.10 -2.34
CA ALA A 143 -3.37 20.58 -3.39
C ALA A 143 -4.14 21.12 -4.59
N ARG A 144 -5.19 20.43 -5.02
CA ARG A 144 -6.04 20.88 -6.14
C ARG A 144 -6.78 22.16 -5.81
N VAL A 145 -7.41 22.26 -4.63
CA VAL A 145 -8.10 23.47 -4.18
C VAL A 145 -7.11 24.65 -4.11
N ARG A 146 -5.92 24.43 -3.55
CA ARG A 146 -4.87 25.45 -3.49
C ARG A 146 -4.44 25.91 -4.89
N ALA A 147 -4.13 24.97 -5.78
CA ALA A 147 -3.69 25.28 -7.13
C ALA A 147 -4.74 26.04 -7.95
N VAL A 148 -6.03 25.65 -7.89
CA VAL A 148 -7.13 26.38 -8.53
C VAL A 148 -7.20 27.82 -8.00
N ARG A 149 -7.12 28.01 -6.68
CA ARG A 149 -7.18 29.34 -6.06
C ARG A 149 -6.00 30.24 -6.45
N GLU A 150 -4.78 29.69 -6.51
CA GLU A 150 -3.55 30.45 -6.75
C GLU A 150 -3.34 30.76 -8.23
N THR A 151 -3.72 29.83 -9.12
CA THR A 151 -3.50 30.01 -10.57
C THR A 151 -4.70 30.57 -11.32
N GLY A 152 -5.91 30.38 -10.77
CA GLY A 152 -7.15 30.65 -11.49
C GLY A 152 -7.46 29.69 -12.64
N LEU A 153 -6.64 28.65 -12.82
CA LEU A 153 -6.85 27.62 -13.84
C LEU A 153 -8.03 26.71 -13.47
N PRO A 154 -8.78 26.23 -14.48
CA PRO A 154 -9.80 25.21 -14.24
C PRO A 154 -9.13 23.88 -13.79
N SER A 155 -9.84 23.11 -12.96
CA SER A 155 -9.34 21.91 -12.28
C SER A 155 -8.76 20.87 -13.24
N GLU A 156 -9.31 20.73 -14.45
CA GLU A 156 -8.89 19.79 -15.49
C GLU A 156 -7.52 20.13 -16.13
N LYS A 157 -7.04 21.37 -15.95
CA LYS A 157 -5.72 21.81 -16.41
C LYS A 157 -4.64 21.65 -15.36
N ILE A 158 -5.01 21.24 -14.15
CA ILE A 158 -4.11 21.04 -13.03
C ILE A 158 -3.88 19.53 -12.86
N GLY A 159 -2.62 19.11 -12.94
CA GLY A 159 -2.19 17.73 -12.70
C GLY A 159 -1.72 17.52 -11.26
N ILE A 160 -2.28 16.54 -10.57
CA ILE A 160 -1.86 16.13 -9.23
C ILE A 160 -1.14 14.79 -9.32
N PHE A 161 0.13 14.75 -8.93
CA PHE A 161 1.00 13.59 -9.09
C PHE A 161 1.52 13.09 -7.75
N PHE A 162 1.14 11.88 -7.38
CA PHE A 162 1.66 11.24 -6.18
C PHE A 162 2.98 10.50 -6.44
N ILE A 163 3.99 10.75 -5.61
CA ILE A 163 5.28 10.05 -5.66
C ILE A 163 5.23 8.89 -4.67
N SER A 164 5.04 7.68 -5.20
CA SER A 164 4.66 6.49 -4.43
C SER A 164 5.83 5.58 -4.09
N PRO A 165 5.89 5.06 -2.85
CA PRO A 165 6.81 4.00 -2.46
C PRO A 165 6.35 2.59 -2.85
N CYS A 166 5.10 2.38 -3.27
CA CYS A 166 4.57 1.04 -3.45
C CYS A 166 3.50 0.89 -4.54
N PRO A 167 3.41 -0.30 -5.17
CA PRO A 167 2.45 -0.57 -6.25
C PRO A 167 0.99 -0.62 -5.76
N ALA A 168 0.72 -0.99 -4.51
CA ALA A 168 -0.64 -1.02 -3.98
C ALA A 168 -1.30 0.36 -4.02
N LYS A 169 -0.53 1.43 -3.72
CA LYS A 169 -1.00 2.81 -3.84
C LYS A 169 -1.21 3.22 -5.29
N VAL A 170 -0.37 2.73 -6.22
CA VAL A 170 -0.60 2.95 -7.66
C VAL A 170 -1.97 2.39 -8.07
N THR A 171 -2.21 1.12 -7.76
CA THR A 171 -3.49 0.47 -8.11
C THR A 171 -4.68 1.16 -7.43
N ALA A 172 -4.58 1.46 -6.13
CA ALA A 172 -5.69 2.05 -5.38
C ALA A 172 -6.08 3.45 -5.87
N LEU A 173 -5.10 4.28 -6.23
CA LEU A 173 -5.36 5.66 -6.69
C LEU A 173 -5.83 5.73 -8.15
N HIS A 174 -5.44 4.76 -8.99
CA HIS A 174 -5.98 4.65 -10.35
C HIS A 174 -7.37 4.02 -10.40
N HIS A 175 -7.67 3.14 -9.45
CA HIS A 175 -8.92 2.40 -9.38
C HIS A 175 -9.49 2.48 -7.95
N PRO A 176 -9.94 3.68 -7.52
CA PRO A 176 -10.52 3.84 -6.20
C PRO A 176 -11.77 2.97 -6.07
N ALA A 177 -11.87 2.26 -4.94
CA ALA A 177 -12.96 1.31 -4.73
C ALA A 177 -14.28 1.99 -4.38
N VAL A 178 -14.23 3.19 -3.85
CA VAL A 178 -15.37 3.87 -3.21
C VAL A 178 -15.46 5.35 -3.58
N ASP A 179 -14.34 6.06 -3.56
CA ASP A 179 -14.29 7.51 -3.75
C ASP A 179 -13.86 7.88 -5.17
N GLU A 180 -14.00 9.16 -5.52
CA GLU A 180 -13.59 9.67 -6.82
C GLU A 180 -12.05 9.66 -6.98
N LYS A 181 -11.58 9.53 -8.21
CA LYS A 181 -10.16 9.65 -8.54
C LYS A 181 -9.68 11.08 -8.24
N VAL A 182 -8.74 11.21 -7.31
CA VAL A 182 -8.24 12.52 -6.83
C VAL A 182 -6.84 12.86 -7.37
N VAL A 183 -6.07 11.88 -7.87
CA VAL A 183 -4.75 12.08 -8.48
C VAL A 183 -4.80 11.78 -9.98
N ASP A 184 -3.99 12.50 -10.76
CA ASP A 184 -3.90 12.35 -12.21
C ASP A 184 -2.84 11.35 -12.62
N GLY A 185 -1.77 11.22 -11.80
CA GLY A 185 -0.72 10.24 -12.02
C GLY A 185 -0.05 9.79 -10.72
N VAL A 186 0.56 8.61 -10.77
CA VAL A 186 1.31 8.01 -9.66
C VAL A 186 2.69 7.61 -10.15
N LEU A 187 3.71 8.34 -9.71
CA LEU A 187 5.10 8.17 -10.09
C LEU A 187 5.84 7.27 -9.09
N SER A 188 6.86 6.57 -9.56
CA SER A 188 7.72 5.79 -8.69
C SER A 188 8.72 6.67 -7.93
N ALA A 189 8.84 6.47 -6.62
CA ALA A 189 9.85 7.16 -5.81
C ALA A 189 11.28 6.90 -6.34
N SER A 190 11.57 5.72 -6.88
CA SER A 190 12.88 5.40 -7.43
C SER A 190 13.21 6.16 -8.73
N GLU A 191 12.24 6.37 -9.63
CA GLU A 191 12.46 7.17 -10.85
C GLU A 191 12.63 8.66 -10.51
N VAL A 192 11.74 9.17 -9.66
CA VAL A 192 11.81 10.57 -9.21
C VAL A 192 13.12 10.83 -8.46
N TYR A 193 13.60 9.90 -7.62
CA TYR A 193 14.89 9.99 -6.95
C TYR A 193 16.05 10.20 -7.93
N MET A 194 16.07 9.45 -9.03
CA MET A 194 17.13 9.57 -10.04
C MET A 194 17.15 10.95 -10.71
N ALA A 195 15.98 11.55 -10.91
CA ALA A 195 15.86 12.92 -11.42
C ALA A 195 16.22 13.99 -10.37
N LEU A 196 15.89 13.75 -9.10
CA LEU A 196 16.15 14.67 -8.00
C LEU A 196 17.64 14.80 -7.66
N LEU A 197 18.43 13.71 -7.75
CA LEU A 197 19.83 13.74 -7.34
C LEU A 197 20.67 14.85 -8.02
N PRO A 198 20.66 15.04 -9.35
CA PRO A 198 21.35 16.15 -9.97
C PRO A 198 20.71 17.49 -9.66
N ALA A 199 19.37 17.58 -9.66
CA ALA A 199 18.65 18.83 -9.43
C ALA A 199 18.92 19.42 -8.04
N MET A 200 18.94 18.58 -7.01
CA MET A 200 19.22 19.01 -5.63
C MET A 200 20.65 19.53 -5.43
N LYS A 201 21.64 19.00 -6.17
CA LYS A 201 23.03 19.50 -6.10
C LYS A 201 23.19 20.95 -6.59
N GLU A 202 22.26 21.43 -7.38
CA GLU A 202 22.25 22.80 -7.89
C GLU A 202 21.55 23.80 -6.95
N ILE A 203 21.01 23.31 -5.83
CA ILE A 203 20.33 24.13 -4.82
C ILE A 203 21.35 24.53 -3.76
N ASP A 204 21.72 25.78 -3.75
CA ASP A 204 22.62 26.33 -2.75
C ASP A 204 21.88 26.55 -1.41
N LYS A 205 20.71 27.19 -1.49
CA LYS A 205 19.82 27.40 -0.34
C LYS A 205 18.36 27.14 -0.75
N PRO A 206 17.64 26.23 -0.10
CA PRO A 206 16.25 25.99 -0.42
C PRO A 206 15.37 27.18 -0.06
N GLN A 207 14.31 27.40 -0.85
CA GLN A 207 13.30 28.44 -0.67
C GLN A 207 11.96 27.90 -0.23
N SER A 208 11.67 26.61 -0.51
CA SER A 208 10.46 25.94 -0.02
C SER A 208 10.52 25.78 1.49
N GLU A 209 9.37 25.86 2.13
CA GLU A 209 9.21 25.59 3.55
C GLU A 209 8.34 24.35 3.73
N GLN A 210 8.84 23.40 4.52
CA GLN A 210 8.05 22.21 4.84
C GLN A 210 6.85 22.57 5.71
N ILE A 211 5.71 21.89 5.45
CA ILE A 211 4.45 22.06 6.18
C ILE A 211 4.16 20.90 7.14
N SER A 212 5.09 19.98 7.30
CA SER A 212 4.94 18.78 8.13
C SER A 212 5.88 18.78 9.32
N GLY A 213 5.41 18.22 10.43
CA GLY A 213 6.19 18.00 11.65
C GLY A 213 6.52 16.53 11.88
N ILE A 214 6.93 16.23 13.13
CA ILE A 214 7.30 14.86 13.56
C ILE A 214 6.18 13.85 13.25
N THR A 215 4.94 14.21 13.55
CA THR A 215 3.75 13.35 13.36
C THR A 215 3.62 12.92 11.91
N GLY A 216 3.57 13.87 10.99
CA GLY A 216 3.38 13.59 9.55
C GLY A 216 4.54 12.82 8.93
N ILE A 217 5.77 13.20 9.21
CA ILE A 217 6.97 12.54 8.69
C ILE A 217 7.04 11.09 9.20
N SER A 218 6.58 10.84 10.43
CA SER A 218 6.62 9.51 11.06
C SER A 218 5.70 8.49 10.41
N TRP A 219 4.68 8.90 9.68
CA TRP A 219 3.82 7.99 8.89
C TRP A 219 4.57 7.21 7.80
N SER A 220 5.82 7.55 7.57
CA SER A 220 6.68 6.82 6.63
C SER A 220 7.13 5.44 7.11
N TYR A 221 7.02 5.12 8.38
CA TYR A 221 7.47 3.85 8.97
C TYR A 221 6.46 3.29 9.97
N THR A 222 6.49 1.98 10.16
CA THR A 222 5.61 1.24 11.07
C THR A 222 5.58 1.81 12.48
N GLY A 223 4.38 2.01 12.98
CA GLY A 223 4.08 2.63 14.28
C GLY A 223 3.96 4.15 14.22
N GLY A 224 4.17 4.77 13.06
CA GLY A 224 4.08 6.21 12.90
C GLY A 224 2.66 6.73 13.00
N GLU A 225 1.72 6.08 12.31
CA GLU A 225 0.29 6.38 12.39
C GLU A 225 -0.25 6.13 13.80
N ALA A 226 -0.04 4.92 14.32
CA ALA A 226 -0.55 4.54 15.64
C ALA A 226 -0.03 5.44 16.77
N THR A 227 1.25 5.81 16.73
CA THR A 227 1.85 6.74 17.70
C THR A 227 1.24 8.15 17.58
N ALA A 228 0.93 8.60 16.38
CA ALA A 228 0.31 9.90 16.13
C ALA A 228 -1.08 10.02 16.76
N LEU A 229 -1.79 8.92 16.99
CA LEU A 229 -3.11 8.90 17.61
C LEU A 229 -3.07 9.15 19.13
N LEU A 230 -1.91 9.06 19.76
CA LEU A 230 -1.72 9.26 21.22
C LEU A 230 -2.59 8.34 22.08
N LEU A 231 -2.93 7.17 21.57
CA LEU A 231 -3.71 6.15 22.25
C LEU A 231 -2.82 5.25 23.12
N PRO A 232 -3.27 4.83 24.31
CA PRO A 232 -2.48 3.95 25.18
C PRO A 232 -2.46 2.49 24.70
N ARG A 233 -3.47 2.06 23.94
CA ARG A 233 -3.67 0.67 23.53
C ARG A 233 -3.74 0.56 22.02
N TYR A 234 -2.59 0.48 21.40
CA TYR A 234 -2.47 0.23 19.96
C TYR A 234 -1.48 -0.91 19.69
N LEU A 235 -1.62 -1.49 18.51
CA LEU A 235 -0.68 -2.46 17.96
C LEU A 235 -0.22 -1.96 16.59
N ALA A 236 1.09 -2.01 16.35
CA ALA A 236 1.65 -1.72 15.03
C ALA A 236 2.57 -2.88 14.61
N ALA A 237 2.35 -3.40 13.41
CA ALA A 237 3.14 -4.51 12.89
C ALA A 237 3.40 -4.38 11.40
N ASP A 238 4.52 -4.96 10.96
CA ASP A 238 4.95 -4.95 9.58
C ASP A 238 5.22 -6.36 9.02
N GLY A 239 5.22 -6.43 7.69
CA GLY A 239 5.34 -7.67 6.95
C GLY A 239 4.00 -8.39 6.77
N ILE A 240 3.72 -8.79 5.51
CA ILE A 240 2.41 -9.34 5.13
C ILE A 240 2.05 -10.61 5.90
N GLU A 241 3.03 -11.46 6.25
CA GLU A 241 2.79 -12.68 7.03
C GLU A 241 2.36 -12.37 8.47
N ASN A 242 2.97 -11.35 9.09
CA ASN A 242 2.59 -10.89 10.43
C ASN A 242 1.21 -10.23 10.40
N ALA A 243 0.94 -9.42 9.38
CA ALA A 243 -0.37 -8.81 9.19
C ALA A 243 -1.48 -9.87 9.09
N ILE A 244 -1.26 -10.94 8.33
CA ILE A 244 -2.22 -12.04 8.21
C ILE A 244 -2.49 -12.68 9.59
N LYS A 245 -1.44 -13.00 10.36
CA LYS A 245 -1.59 -13.60 11.71
C LYS A 245 -2.36 -12.70 12.66
N ILE A 246 -2.10 -11.40 12.63
CA ILE A 246 -2.81 -10.43 13.49
C ILE A 246 -4.28 -10.31 13.07
N LEU A 247 -4.57 -10.27 11.77
CA LEU A 247 -5.95 -10.26 11.28
C LEU A 247 -6.70 -11.55 11.68
N ASP A 248 -6.05 -12.73 11.63
CA ASP A 248 -6.60 -13.98 12.14
C ASP A 248 -6.90 -13.88 13.66
N GLU A 249 -6.03 -13.26 14.47
CA GLU A 249 -6.27 -13.06 15.91
C GLU A 249 -7.42 -12.09 16.20
N ILE A 250 -7.56 -11.01 15.39
CA ILE A 250 -8.68 -10.06 15.50
C ILE A 250 -9.99 -10.76 15.14
N GLU A 251 -10.03 -11.55 14.05
CA GLU A 251 -11.23 -12.28 13.62
C GLU A 251 -11.68 -13.32 14.67
N ASN A 252 -10.74 -13.82 15.49
CA ASN A 252 -10.98 -14.71 16.62
C ASN A 252 -11.23 -13.96 17.95
N GLU A 253 -11.47 -12.65 17.93
CA GLU A 253 -11.82 -11.79 19.05
C GLU A 253 -10.78 -11.74 20.19
N LYS A 254 -9.50 -12.09 19.92
CA LYS A 254 -8.43 -12.14 20.92
C LYS A 254 -7.80 -10.79 21.23
N LEU A 255 -8.01 -9.77 20.42
CA LEU A 255 -7.44 -8.42 20.56
C LEU A 255 -8.48 -7.34 20.88
N SER A 256 -9.53 -7.71 21.60
CA SER A 256 -10.64 -6.80 21.94
C SER A 256 -10.27 -5.67 22.92
N ASP A 257 -9.12 -5.79 23.60
CA ASP A 257 -8.55 -4.78 24.48
C ASP A 257 -7.69 -3.72 23.74
N ILE A 258 -7.41 -3.93 22.45
CA ILE A 258 -6.69 -2.98 21.60
C ILE A 258 -7.68 -1.99 20.98
N ASP A 259 -7.35 -0.70 20.99
CA ASP A 259 -8.19 0.34 20.39
C ASP A 259 -7.91 0.52 18.90
N PHE A 260 -6.63 0.46 18.47
CA PHE A 260 -6.21 0.72 17.10
C PHE A 260 -5.11 -0.23 16.63
N VAL A 261 -5.19 -0.66 15.38
CA VAL A 261 -4.19 -1.53 14.75
C VAL A 261 -3.70 -0.92 13.44
N GLU A 262 -2.37 -0.68 13.39
CA GLU A 262 -1.64 -0.32 12.19
C GLU A 262 -0.95 -1.56 11.62
N LEU A 263 -1.26 -1.93 10.38
CA LEU A 263 -0.65 -3.06 9.69
C LEU A 263 -0.01 -2.62 8.39
N ASP A 264 1.28 -2.87 8.26
CA ASP A 264 2.04 -2.60 7.05
C ASP A 264 2.34 -3.90 6.30
N ALA A 265 2.12 -3.92 4.99
CA ALA A 265 2.53 -5.06 4.16
C ALA A 265 4.05 -5.13 3.96
N CYS A 266 4.75 -4.00 4.08
CA CYS A 266 6.19 -3.88 3.86
C CYS A 266 6.94 -3.85 5.19
N PHE A 267 8.16 -4.44 5.24
CA PHE A 267 9.04 -4.32 6.40
C PHE A 267 9.41 -2.87 6.68
N SER A 268 9.32 -2.45 7.93
CA SER A 268 9.51 -1.07 8.40
C SER A 268 8.53 -0.05 7.85
N GLY A 269 7.40 -0.45 7.26
CA GLY A 269 6.38 0.46 6.72
C GLY A 269 6.69 0.98 5.31
N CYS A 270 6.21 2.18 4.96
CA CYS A 270 6.39 2.77 3.64
C CYS A 270 7.85 2.94 3.21
N VAL A 271 8.77 3.19 4.13
CA VAL A 271 10.22 3.26 3.81
C VAL A 271 10.76 1.96 3.22
N GLY A 272 10.11 0.81 3.50
CA GLY A 272 10.40 -0.50 2.92
C GLY A 272 9.63 -0.84 1.65
N GLY A 273 8.89 0.11 1.09
CA GLY A 273 8.16 -0.09 -0.16
C GLY A 273 9.09 -0.44 -1.33
N CYS A 274 8.65 -1.33 -2.22
CA CYS A 274 9.50 -1.86 -3.30
C CYS A 274 9.76 -0.86 -4.45
N LEU A 275 9.18 0.34 -4.42
CA LEU A 275 9.50 1.46 -5.30
C LEU A 275 10.47 2.47 -4.67
N ASN A 276 10.97 2.21 -3.47
CA ASN A 276 12.08 2.92 -2.85
C ASN A 276 13.43 2.29 -3.22
N ILE A 277 14.52 3.00 -2.92
CA ILE A 277 15.89 2.58 -3.25
C ILE A 277 16.65 2.16 -2.00
N GLU A 278 16.48 2.91 -0.90
CA GLU A 278 17.25 2.73 0.31
C GLU A 278 16.80 1.49 1.10
N ASN A 279 17.74 0.90 1.82
CA ASN A 279 17.44 -0.17 2.78
C ASN A 279 16.44 0.32 3.83
N PRO A 280 15.34 -0.44 4.13
CA PRO A 280 14.29 0.00 5.05
C PRO A 280 14.76 0.44 6.43
N TYR A 281 15.74 -0.26 7.01
CA TYR A 281 16.26 0.05 8.35
C TYR A 281 17.14 1.30 8.35
N ILE A 282 17.91 1.51 7.28
CA ILE A 282 18.70 2.74 7.07
C ILE A 282 17.74 3.91 6.85
N ALA A 283 16.74 3.74 5.97
CA ALA A 283 15.73 4.74 5.69
C ALA A 283 14.97 5.17 6.96
N LYS A 284 14.54 4.21 7.79
CA LYS A 284 13.92 4.48 9.09
C LYS A 284 14.81 5.32 10.01
N THR A 285 16.11 5.05 10.01
CA THR A 285 17.08 5.82 10.81
C THR A 285 17.23 7.24 10.27
N LYS A 286 17.28 7.40 8.93
CA LYS A 286 17.34 8.73 8.28
C LYS A 286 16.11 9.57 8.62
N VAL A 287 14.89 8.99 8.54
CA VAL A 287 13.65 9.68 8.95
C VAL A 287 13.73 10.15 10.41
N ARG A 288 14.20 9.29 11.32
CA ARG A 288 14.34 9.66 12.74
C ARG A 288 15.29 10.82 12.93
N ASN A 289 16.34 10.93 12.13
CA ASN A 289 17.27 12.06 12.19
C ASN A 289 16.65 13.34 11.63
N LEU A 290 15.97 13.27 10.47
CA LEU A 290 15.32 14.41 9.84
C LEU A 290 14.28 15.08 10.74
N ARG A 291 13.50 14.28 11.48
CA ARG A 291 12.44 14.79 12.33
C ARG A 291 12.92 15.36 13.68
N LYS A 292 14.20 15.15 14.06
CA LYS A 292 14.71 15.43 15.41
C LYS A 292 14.47 16.86 15.90
N TYR A 293 14.48 17.82 15.01
CA TYR A 293 14.34 19.25 15.35
C TYR A 293 13.04 19.87 14.79
N GLN A 294 12.12 19.02 14.34
CA GLN A 294 10.84 19.46 13.79
C GLN A 294 9.80 19.67 14.92
N PRO A 295 8.80 20.53 14.71
CA PRO A 295 7.65 20.60 15.62
C PRO A 295 6.91 19.27 15.66
N VAL A 296 6.14 19.03 16.73
CA VAL A 296 5.34 17.79 16.86
C VAL A 296 4.36 17.66 15.70
N ALA A 297 3.64 18.73 15.40
CA ALA A 297 2.80 18.88 14.21
C ALA A 297 2.93 20.32 13.70
N ALA A 298 3.00 20.49 12.40
CA ALA A 298 3.07 21.79 11.72
C ALA A 298 1.76 22.16 11.05
N SER A 299 0.95 21.17 10.63
CA SER A 299 -0.35 21.34 10.00
C SER A 299 -1.49 20.91 10.95
N ARG A 300 -2.59 21.68 10.95
CA ARG A 300 -3.80 21.41 11.75
C ARG A 300 -5.05 21.61 10.90
N LEU A 301 -6.14 20.95 11.26
CA LEU A 301 -7.43 21.10 10.57
C LEU A 301 -7.91 22.56 10.54
N SER A 302 -7.60 23.34 11.58
CA SER A 302 -7.93 24.78 11.62
C SER A 302 -7.24 25.61 10.52
N ASP A 303 -6.13 25.15 9.96
CA ASP A 303 -5.34 25.85 8.96
C ASP A 303 -5.95 25.69 7.55
N PHE A 304 -6.89 24.75 7.40
CA PHE A 304 -7.55 24.39 6.15
C PHE A 304 -9.09 24.51 6.26
N PRO A 305 -9.64 25.73 6.42
CA PRO A 305 -11.08 25.94 6.62
C PRO A 305 -11.94 25.53 5.42
N GLU A 306 -11.32 25.37 4.24
CA GLU A 306 -11.96 24.85 3.03
C GLU A 306 -12.26 23.35 3.09
N LEU A 307 -11.69 22.62 4.04
CA LEU A 307 -11.87 21.17 4.20
C LEU A 307 -12.79 20.88 5.38
N SER A 308 -14.03 20.50 5.09
CA SER A 308 -14.95 20.07 6.14
C SER A 308 -14.60 18.67 6.68
N ARG A 309 -15.01 18.38 7.91
CA ARG A 309 -14.80 17.05 8.52
C ARG A 309 -15.45 15.93 7.70
N GLU A 310 -16.62 16.19 7.10
CA GLU A 310 -17.33 15.24 6.26
C GLU A 310 -16.55 14.90 4.97
N GLN A 311 -15.78 15.85 4.45
CA GLN A 311 -14.94 15.65 3.27
C GLN A 311 -13.67 14.83 3.55
N LEU A 312 -13.35 14.63 4.83
CA LEU A 312 -12.28 13.73 5.28
C LEU A 312 -12.74 12.28 5.44
N LEU A 313 -14.04 12.02 5.37
CA LEU A 313 -14.58 10.68 5.48
C LEU A 313 -14.80 10.07 4.08
N SER A 314 -14.53 8.77 3.97
CA SER A 314 -14.93 7.99 2.79
C SER A 314 -16.47 7.93 2.72
N LYS A 315 -17.03 8.09 1.52
CA LYS A 315 -18.48 8.16 1.30
C LYS A 315 -19.13 6.81 1.07
N GLY A 316 -18.35 5.75 0.92
CA GLY A 316 -18.86 4.44 0.61
C GLY A 316 -18.31 3.34 1.52
N GLU A 317 -18.95 2.19 1.47
CA GLU A 317 -18.54 1.01 2.21
C GLU A 317 -17.58 0.17 1.39
N VAL A 318 -16.61 -0.41 2.09
CA VAL A 318 -15.66 -1.35 1.48
C VAL A 318 -16.34 -2.71 1.34
N GLU A 319 -16.65 -3.11 0.11
CA GLU A 319 -17.33 -4.36 -0.17
C GLU A 319 -16.39 -5.57 -0.15
N TYR A 320 -16.92 -6.72 0.32
CA TYR A 320 -16.23 -8.00 0.22
C TYR A 320 -16.03 -8.41 -1.24
N ASN A 321 -14.82 -8.84 -1.58
CA ASN A 321 -14.47 -9.32 -2.92
C ASN A 321 -13.82 -10.71 -2.81
N PRO A 322 -14.61 -11.79 -2.88
CA PRO A 322 -14.12 -13.16 -2.66
C PRO A 322 -13.24 -13.62 -3.82
N ALA A 323 -11.94 -13.40 -3.71
CA ALA A 323 -10.97 -13.90 -4.70
C ALA A 323 -10.81 -15.44 -4.67
N LEU A 324 -11.40 -16.12 -3.70
CA LEU A 324 -11.32 -17.57 -3.50
C LEU A 324 -12.67 -18.27 -3.65
N GLU A 325 -13.68 -17.61 -4.18
CA GLU A 325 -14.97 -18.23 -4.43
C GLU A 325 -14.83 -19.41 -5.40
N LEU A 326 -15.26 -20.58 -4.94
CA LEU A 326 -15.14 -21.82 -5.71
C LEU A 326 -16.31 -22.00 -6.69
N ALA A 327 -17.49 -21.52 -6.31
CA ALA A 327 -18.70 -21.46 -7.11
C ALA A 327 -19.77 -20.60 -6.43
N ASP A 328 -20.67 -19.97 -7.20
CA ASP A 328 -21.79 -19.17 -6.71
C ASP A 328 -22.81 -20.03 -5.92
N ASP A 329 -22.93 -21.30 -6.25
CA ASP A 329 -23.81 -22.25 -5.58
C ASP A 329 -23.07 -22.94 -4.42
N PRO A 330 -23.55 -22.83 -3.17
CA PRO A 330 -22.93 -23.46 -2.00
C PRO A 330 -22.75 -24.97 -2.11
N LYS A 331 -23.67 -25.69 -2.79
CA LYS A 331 -23.55 -27.14 -3.00
C LYS A 331 -22.39 -27.47 -3.92
N LYS A 332 -22.27 -26.74 -5.05
CA LYS A 332 -21.14 -26.89 -5.96
C LYS A 332 -19.83 -26.50 -5.31
N ALA A 333 -19.81 -25.43 -4.50
CA ALA A 333 -18.63 -25.03 -3.75
C ALA A 333 -18.18 -26.14 -2.80
N MET A 334 -19.10 -26.79 -2.09
CA MET A 334 -18.81 -27.91 -1.20
C MET A 334 -18.29 -29.14 -1.96
N GLU A 335 -18.88 -29.48 -3.11
CA GLU A 335 -18.39 -30.56 -3.98
C GLU A 335 -16.96 -30.30 -4.46
N ILE A 336 -16.65 -29.07 -4.85
CA ILE A 336 -15.30 -28.66 -5.25
C ILE A 336 -14.35 -28.75 -4.06
N MET A 337 -14.75 -28.31 -2.86
CA MET A 337 -13.94 -28.42 -1.65
C MET A 337 -13.60 -29.87 -1.32
N MET A 338 -14.59 -30.79 -1.36
CA MET A 338 -14.34 -32.21 -1.16
C MET A 338 -13.39 -32.77 -2.21
N ARG A 339 -13.54 -32.36 -3.46
CA ARG A 339 -12.63 -32.77 -4.56
C ARG A 339 -11.21 -32.25 -4.33
N ILE A 340 -11.04 -31.02 -3.86
CA ILE A 340 -9.73 -30.44 -3.52
C ILE A 340 -9.07 -31.30 -2.43
N ALA A 341 -9.78 -31.61 -1.34
CA ALA A 341 -9.26 -32.43 -0.24
C ALA A 341 -8.81 -33.81 -0.73
N GLN A 342 -9.64 -34.49 -1.55
CA GLN A 342 -9.31 -35.80 -2.14
C GLN A 342 -8.08 -35.78 -3.04
N ILE A 343 -7.87 -34.64 -3.76
CA ILE A 343 -6.68 -34.46 -4.61
C ILE A 343 -5.47 -34.20 -3.73
N GLU A 344 -5.61 -33.37 -2.70
CA GLU A 344 -4.53 -33.01 -1.79
C GLU A 344 -3.96 -34.22 -1.05
N GLU A 345 -4.82 -35.15 -0.59
CA GLU A 345 -4.42 -36.42 0.02
C GLU A 345 -3.52 -37.27 -0.89
N LYS A 346 -3.68 -37.16 -2.22
CA LYS A 346 -2.87 -37.92 -3.19
C LYS A 346 -1.54 -37.25 -3.51
N LEU A 347 -1.38 -35.97 -3.13
CA LEU A 347 -0.17 -35.20 -3.39
C LEU A 347 0.90 -35.47 -2.31
N PRO A 348 2.18 -35.24 -2.64
CA PRO A 348 3.28 -35.54 -1.70
C PRO A 348 3.37 -34.59 -0.51
N GLY A 349 2.66 -33.47 -0.47
CA GLY A 349 2.64 -32.52 0.65
C GLY A 349 3.94 -31.76 0.92
N ILE A 350 4.89 -31.76 -0.03
CA ILE A 350 6.23 -31.18 0.18
C ILE A 350 6.38 -29.75 -0.34
N ASP A 351 5.34 -29.18 -0.94
CA ASP A 351 5.27 -27.80 -1.44
C ASP A 351 6.48 -27.36 -2.29
N CYS A 352 7.01 -28.30 -3.13
CA CYS A 352 8.23 -28.09 -3.91
C CYS A 352 8.10 -27.08 -5.07
N ALA A 353 6.91 -26.60 -5.39
CA ALA A 353 6.58 -25.71 -6.48
C ALA A 353 6.99 -26.16 -7.90
N ALA A 354 7.49 -27.40 -8.09
CA ALA A 354 7.96 -27.89 -9.40
C ALA A 354 6.86 -28.00 -10.45
N CYS A 355 5.57 -28.13 -10.03
CA CYS A 355 4.41 -28.08 -10.90
C CYS A 355 3.96 -26.64 -11.30
N GLY A 356 4.66 -25.61 -10.76
CA GLY A 356 4.36 -24.20 -10.97
C GLY A 356 3.29 -23.61 -10.05
N SER A 357 2.72 -24.41 -9.13
CA SER A 357 1.88 -23.90 -8.04
C SER A 357 2.71 -23.76 -6.76
N PRO A 358 2.45 -22.75 -5.89
CA PRO A 358 3.30 -22.44 -4.73
C PRO A 358 3.22 -23.52 -3.61
N SER A 359 2.13 -24.29 -3.55
CA SER A 359 1.93 -25.38 -2.59
C SER A 359 1.12 -26.51 -3.21
N CYS A 360 1.16 -27.68 -2.59
CA CYS A 360 0.32 -28.83 -2.97
C CYS A 360 -1.17 -28.52 -2.84
N ALA A 361 -1.59 -27.80 -1.81
CA ALA A 361 -2.96 -27.33 -1.65
C ALA A 361 -3.41 -26.41 -2.82
N CYS A 362 -2.56 -25.45 -3.21
CA CYS A 362 -2.81 -24.61 -4.38
C CYS A 362 -2.89 -25.40 -5.70
N PHE A 363 -2.06 -26.44 -5.84
CA PHE A 363 -2.09 -27.31 -7.01
C PHE A 363 -3.36 -28.17 -7.02
N ALA A 364 -3.77 -28.72 -5.87
CA ALA A 364 -5.03 -29.47 -5.74
C ALA A 364 -6.23 -28.63 -6.18
N GLN A 365 -6.26 -27.34 -5.77
CA GLN A 365 -7.27 -26.38 -6.21
C GLN A 365 -7.25 -26.17 -7.73
N ASP A 366 -6.05 -25.96 -8.30
CA ASP A 366 -5.92 -25.77 -9.76
C ASP A 366 -6.38 -27.02 -10.55
N VAL A 367 -6.12 -28.23 -10.03
CA VAL A 367 -6.60 -29.49 -10.63
C VAL A 367 -8.12 -29.64 -10.47
N ALA A 368 -8.68 -29.37 -9.30
CA ALA A 368 -10.12 -29.47 -9.04
C ALA A 368 -10.92 -28.52 -9.96
N LEU A 369 -10.37 -27.33 -10.24
CA LEU A 369 -10.95 -26.32 -11.13
C LEU A 369 -10.62 -26.55 -12.62
N GLY A 370 -9.95 -27.64 -12.98
CA GLY A 370 -9.59 -27.97 -14.36
C GLY A 370 -8.48 -27.08 -14.97
N LYS A 371 -7.77 -26.30 -14.14
CA LYS A 371 -6.67 -25.41 -14.57
C LYS A 371 -5.32 -26.12 -14.67
N SER A 372 -5.20 -27.33 -14.09
CA SER A 372 -4.02 -28.20 -14.13
C SER A 372 -4.45 -29.67 -14.12
N LYS A 373 -3.53 -30.59 -14.46
CA LYS A 373 -3.75 -32.03 -14.44
C LYS A 373 -2.87 -32.67 -13.35
N MET A 374 -3.29 -33.83 -12.80
CA MET A 374 -2.48 -34.56 -11.81
C MET A 374 -1.09 -34.91 -12.34
N SER A 375 -0.97 -35.23 -13.62
CA SER A 375 0.29 -35.50 -14.32
C SER A 375 1.26 -34.30 -14.38
N ASP A 376 0.79 -33.08 -14.09
CA ASP A 376 1.69 -31.91 -14.01
C ASP A 376 2.52 -31.90 -12.72
N CYS A 377 2.15 -32.74 -11.72
CA CYS A 377 2.99 -32.95 -10.53
C CYS A 377 4.19 -33.83 -10.88
N MET A 378 5.39 -33.26 -10.87
CA MET A 378 6.62 -33.96 -11.25
C MET A 378 6.89 -35.22 -10.42
N ILE A 379 6.45 -35.24 -9.15
CA ILE A 379 6.67 -36.39 -8.25
C ILE A 379 5.69 -37.51 -8.62
N ILE A 380 4.43 -37.20 -8.85
CA ILE A 380 3.42 -38.18 -9.29
C ILE A 380 3.80 -38.74 -10.66
N MET A 381 4.11 -37.88 -11.62
CA MET A 381 4.55 -38.29 -12.94
C MET A 381 5.75 -39.21 -12.90
N LYS A 382 6.75 -38.91 -12.05
CA LYS A 382 7.94 -39.76 -11.89
C LYS A 382 7.59 -41.11 -11.25
N LYS A 383 6.60 -41.19 -10.36
CA LYS A 383 6.12 -42.44 -9.78
C LYS A 383 5.41 -43.27 -10.84
N GLU A 384 4.46 -42.70 -11.57
CA GLU A 384 3.73 -43.38 -12.64
C GLU A 384 4.67 -43.91 -13.73
N LEU A 385 5.70 -43.16 -14.13
CA LEU A 385 6.70 -43.61 -15.08
C LEU A 385 7.53 -44.79 -14.56
N ARG A 386 7.88 -44.84 -13.26
CA ARG A 386 8.57 -45.95 -12.67
C ARG A 386 7.71 -47.22 -12.64
N ASP A 387 6.43 -47.04 -12.32
CA ASP A 387 5.50 -48.19 -12.25
C ASP A 387 5.30 -48.78 -13.67
N ILE A 388 5.19 -47.92 -14.72
CA ILE A 388 5.11 -48.39 -16.12
C ILE A 388 6.41 -49.05 -16.61
N LEU A 389 7.57 -48.65 -16.12
CA LEU A 389 8.87 -49.24 -16.52
C LEU A 389 9.23 -50.52 -15.74
N ALA A 390 8.49 -50.82 -14.66
CA ALA A 390 8.68 -52.00 -13.83
C ALA A 390 7.81 -53.17 -14.26
N ASP A 391 6.75 -52.92 -15.02
CA ASP A 391 5.88 -53.90 -15.70
C ASP A 391 6.47 -54.23 -17.10
#